data_be1d5149b5dfc36602e4846ddf934897
#
_entry.id   be1d5149b5dfc36602e4846ddf934897
#
_cell.length_a   1.000
_cell.length_b   1.000
_cell.length_c   1.000
_cell.angle_alpha   90.00
_cell.angle_beta   90.00
_cell.angle_gamma   90.00
#
_symmetry.space_group_name_H-M   'P 1'
#
loop_
_entity.id
_entity.type
_entity.pdbx_description
1 polymer ?
#
loop_
_entity_poly.entity_id
_entity_poly.type
_entity_poly.pdbx_seq_one_letter_code
_entity_poly.pdbx_strand_id
1 'polypeptide(L)'
;MADEQWLDQTWTEVTNQLKVDKIYLETHRDLVMVDQKTLDIAKAYFKKKGVEVAGGITWTIDESNNFETFCYSNPEHRKKVQDIIEFTAKNFDEVIFDDFFFTSCKSDIEIKAKGKKSWTQYRLDLMTEVAKNVMIASAKKINPNVKVIVKYPNWYEHFQGLGFNLETEPKLFDGIYTGTETRDATLSAQHLQEYLGYEVIRYFENIAPGRNGGGWVDPFGSKTYDRYGEQLWLTLFAKAKQVALFDLKNIQTPLDEKYKAPWQGTGTSFDYAQMIKPVQVNGKSVKPTTIARVAGVTFEEVDKFLGELGKPVGLKSYKPFHSTGEDFLQNFLGNAGIPIEMVPYFPKDDSIILLTESAKSDPQLVPQIKEQLTAGKKVVIT
;
A
#
# COMPACT_ATOMS: atom_id res chain seq x y z
N MET A 1 -12.64 0.04 21.14
CA MET A 1 -13.80 0.20 20.23
C MET A 1 -15.14 -0.15 20.87
N ALA A 2 -15.19 -0.92 21.93
CA ALA A 2 -16.46 -1.21 22.62
C ALA A 2 -17.03 -0.06 23.47
N ASP A 3 -16.25 1.01 23.68
CA ASP A 3 -16.64 2.19 24.46
C ASP A 3 -16.93 3.37 23.50
N GLU A 4 -18.19 3.76 23.43
CA GLU A 4 -18.63 4.88 22.59
C GLU A 4 -18.04 6.23 23.04
N GLN A 5 -17.81 6.42 24.34
CA GLN A 5 -17.23 7.66 24.83
C GLN A 5 -15.77 7.78 24.38
N TRP A 6 -15.01 6.70 24.47
CA TRP A 6 -13.65 6.66 23.95
C TRP A 6 -13.62 6.89 22.44
N LEU A 7 -14.52 6.23 21.68
CA LEU A 7 -14.64 6.44 20.25
C LEU A 7 -14.91 7.91 19.91
N ASP A 8 -15.83 8.54 20.62
CA ASP A 8 -16.22 9.94 20.34
C ASP A 8 -15.09 10.92 20.66
N GLN A 9 -14.36 10.70 21.76
CA GLN A 9 -13.19 11.51 22.11
C GLN A 9 -12.09 11.37 21.06
N THR A 10 -11.69 10.15 20.75
CA THR A 10 -10.65 9.81 19.77
C THR A 10 -11.00 10.32 18.38
N TRP A 11 -12.21 10.06 17.93
CA TRP A 11 -12.68 10.49 16.62
C TRP A 11 -12.75 12.00 16.49
N THR A 12 -13.24 12.68 17.52
CA THR A 12 -13.30 14.14 17.55
C THR A 12 -11.90 14.76 17.49
N GLU A 13 -10.94 14.22 18.24
CA GLU A 13 -9.55 14.69 18.20
C GLU A 13 -8.96 14.60 16.79
N VAL A 14 -9.14 13.46 16.11
CA VAL A 14 -8.63 13.25 14.75
C VAL A 14 -9.35 14.15 13.75
N THR A 15 -10.68 14.14 13.76
CA THR A 15 -11.49 14.89 12.76
C THR A 15 -11.48 16.40 12.93
N ASN A 16 -11.04 16.91 14.06
CA ASN A 16 -10.71 18.33 14.24
C ASN A 16 -9.44 18.74 13.46
N GLN A 17 -8.63 17.80 13.02
CA GLN A 17 -7.33 18.03 12.41
C GLN A 17 -7.20 17.44 10.99
N LEU A 18 -8.03 16.48 10.66
CA LEU A 18 -7.99 15.73 9.42
C LEU A 18 -9.42 15.34 9.00
N LYS A 19 -9.76 15.52 7.74
CA LYS A 19 -10.99 14.99 7.18
C LYS A 19 -10.80 13.49 6.86
N VAL A 20 -11.74 12.66 7.31
CA VAL A 20 -11.76 11.22 7.07
C VAL A 20 -13.09 10.83 6.43
N ASP A 21 -13.05 10.24 5.23
CA ASP A 21 -14.24 9.85 4.49
C ASP A 21 -14.59 8.37 4.72
N LYS A 22 -13.59 7.53 5.05
CA LYS A 22 -13.73 6.08 5.18
C LYS A 22 -12.85 5.53 6.30
N ILE A 23 -13.32 4.48 6.97
CA ILE A 23 -12.55 3.73 7.96
C ILE A 23 -12.58 2.24 7.66
N TYR A 24 -11.45 1.58 7.82
CA TYR A 24 -11.33 0.14 7.83
C TYR A 24 -11.28 -0.35 9.28
N LEU A 25 -12.25 -1.18 9.67
CA LEU A 25 -12.29 -1.83 10.98
C LEU A 25 -11.62 -3.18 10.89
N GLU A 26 -10.49 -3.32 11.57
CA GLU A 26 -9.74 -4.56 11.59
C GLU A 26 -10.48 -5.64 12.36
N THR A 27 -10.67 -6.79 11.70
CA THR A 27 -11.40 -7.92 12.27
C THR A 27 -10.49 -9.03 12.80
N HIS A 28 -9.26 -9.09 12.30
CA HIS A 28 -8.26 -10.08 12.69
C HIS A 28 -6.84 -9.53 12.62
N ARG A 29 -6.05 -9.81 13.67
CA ARG A 29 -4.59 -9.63 13.74
C ARG A 29 -4.04 -10.56 14.83
N ASP A 30 -2.91 -11.25 14.58
CA ASP A 30 -2.19 -12.08 15.55
C ASP A 30 -3.09 -13.10 16.24
N LEU A 31 -3.90 -13.82 15.47
CA LEU A 31 -4.91 -14.80 15.92
C LEU A 31 -6.02 -14.21 16.79
N VAL A 32 -6.08 -12.92 16.96
CA VAL A 32 -7.16 -12.24 17.68
C VAL A 32 -8.26 -11.85 16.71
N MET A 33 -9.47 -12.35 16.97
CA MET A 33 -10.68 -11.94 16.26
C MET A 33 -11.46 -10.93 17.09
N VAL A 34 -11.93 -9.87 16.46
CA VAL A 34 -12.88 -8.96 17.11
C VAL A 34 -14.21 -9.70 17.37
N ASP A 35 -14.79 -9.51 18.54
CA ASP A 35 -16.14 -10.03 18.81
C ASP A 35 -17.23 -9.22 18.09
N GLN A 36 -18.34 -9.89 17.77
CA GLN A 36 -19.42 -9.30 16.98
C GLN A 36 -20.03 -8.04 17.65
N LYS A 37 -20.16 -8.05 18.99
CA LYS A 37 -20.73 -6.91 19.73
C LYS A 37 -19.87 -5.66 19.61
N THR A 38 -18.56 -5.81 19.79
CA THR A 38 -17.59 -4.71 19.63
C THR A 38 -17.62 -4.16 18.19
N LEU A 39 -17.67 -5.05 17.21
CA LEU A 39 -17.76 -4.68 15.80
C LEU A 39 -19.03 -3.91 15.48
N ASP A 40 -20.19 -4.38 15.99
CA ASP A 40 -21.50 -3.73 15.76
C ASP A 40 -21.55 -2.34 16.38
N ILE A 41 -20.98 -2.13 17.58
CA ILE A 41 -20.86 -0.82 18.22
C ILE A 41 -20.03 0.13 17.34
N ALA A 42 -18.86 -0.29 16.89
CA ALA A 42 -17.99 0.52 16.05
C ALA A 42 -18.64 0.88 14.70
N LYS A 43 -19.25 -0.10 14.03
CA LYS A 43 -19.98 0.11 12.77
C LYS A 43 -21.13 1.10 12.93
N ALA A 44 -21.93 0.95 13.97
CA ALA A 44 -23.06 1.85 14.24
C ALA A 44 -22.57 3.29 14.52
N TYR A 45 -21.48 3.43 15.31
CA TYR A 45 -20.87 4.71 15.62
C TYR A 45 -20.42 5.44 14.36
N PHE A 46 -19.59 4.82 13.53
CA PHE A 46 -19.06 5.47 12.32
C PHE A 46 -20.13 5.74 11.27
N LYS A 47 -21.11 4.82 11.11
CA LYS A 47 -22.25 5.04 10.24
C LYS A 47 -23.07 6.28 10.67
N LYS A 48 -23.29 6.46 11.98
CA LYS A 48 -23.96 7.65 12.55
C LYS A 48 -23.19 8.94 12.26
N LYS A 49 -21.86 8.87 12.16
CA LYS A 49 -21.00 10.01 11.80
C LYS A 49 -20.92 10.26 10.28
N GLY A 50 -21.60 9.46 9.45
CA GLY A 50 -21.58 9.58 7.99
C GLY A 50 -20.29 9.09 7.33
N VAL A 51 -19.51 8.27 8.03
CA VAL A 51 -18.24 7.71 7.57
C VAL A 51 -18.50 6.37 6.90
N GLU A 52 -17.91 6.14 5.73
CA GLU A 52 -17.93 4.84 5.08
C GLU A 52 -17.15 3.83 5.92
N VAL A 53 -17.69 2.61 6.06
CA VAL A 53 -17.07 1.58 6.92
C VAL A 53 -16.80 0.32 6.11
N ALA A 54 -15.57 -0.14 6.12
CA ALA A 54 -15.12 -1.38 5.48
C ALA A 54 -14.37 -2.27 6.49
N GLY A 55 -14.17 -3.54 6.13
CA GLY A 55 -13.43 -4.51 6.95
C GLY A 55 -11.95 -4.55 6.59
N GLY A 56 -11.10 -4.72 7.61
CA GLY A 56 -9.67 -4.95 7.45
C GLY A 56 -9.26 -6.32 8.01
N ILE A 57 -8.31 -6.98 7.37
CA ILE A 57 -7.74 -8.24 7.85
C ILE A 57 -6.22 -8.18 7.75
N THR A 58 -5.54 -8.45 8.83
CA THR A 58 -4.10 -8.69 8.86
C THR A 58 -3.84 -10.20 8.99
N TRP A 59 -3.06 -10.75 8.05
CA TRP A 59 -2.83 -12.19 7.93
C TRP A 59 -1.64 -12.68 8.76
N THR A 60 -1.39 -12.08 9.92
CA THR A 60 -0.34 -12.51 10.84
C THR A 60 -0.84 -13.52 11.86
N ILE A 61 0.05 -14.43 12.27
CA ILE A 61 -0.10 -15.31 13.44
C ILE A 61 0.56 -14.64 14.64
N ASP A 62 1.74 -14.06 14.43
CA ASP A 62 2.50 -13.34 15.44
C ASP A 62 3.45 -12.33 14.75
N GLU A 63 3.13 -11.04 14.81
CA GLU A 63 3.98 -9.98 14.27
C GLU A 63 5.33 -9.87 14.99
N SER A 64 5.36 -10.16 16.29
CA SER A 64 6.58 -10.09 17.08
C SER A 64 7.59 -11.18 16.71
N ASN A 65 7.13 -12.27 16.09
CA ASN A 65 7.93 -13.38 15.59
C ASN A 65 8.26 -13.22 14.10
N ASN A 66 8.97 -12.16 13.73
CA ASN A 66 9.37 -11.86 12.34
C ASN A 66 8.19 -11.88 11.35
N PHE A 67 7.05 -11.34 11.77
CA PHE A 67 5.81 -11.31 10.99
C PHE A 67 5.37 -12.71 10.53
N GLU A 68 5.28 -13.65 11.46
CA GLU A 68 4.83 -14.99 11.15
C GLU A 68 3.43 -14.97 10.53
N THR A 69 3.32 -15.53 9.32
CA THR A 69 2.07 -15.63 8.57
C THR A 69 1.55 -17.06 8.52
N PHE A 70 0.34 -17.24 8.00
CA PHE A 70 -0.26 -18.56 7.84
C PHE A 70 0.52 -19.44 6.86
N CYS A 71 0.62 -20.73 7.19
CA CYS A 71 1.13 -21.76 6.31
C CYS A 71 -0.02 -22.30 5.45
N TYR A 72 -0.20 -21.73 4.27
CA TYR A 72 -1.39 -21.99 3.44
C TYR A 72 -1.50 -23.41 2.86
N SER A 73 -0.46 -24.24 2.99
CA SER A 73 -0.53 -25.67 2.71
C SER A 73 -1.00 -26.52 3.89
N ASN A 74 -1.07 -25.93 5.08
CA ASN A 74 -1.60 -26.60 6.27
C ASN A 74 -3.14 -26.52 6.26
N PRO A 75 -3.87 -27.66 6.30
CA PRO A 75 -5.34 -27.66 6.28
C PRO A 75 -5.98 -26.89 7.43
N GLU A 76 -5.39 -26.92 8.63
CA GLU A 76 -5.90 -26.19 9.80
C GLU A 76 -5.75 -24.68 9.61
N HIS A 77 -4.60 -24.24 9.11
CA HIS A 77 -4.39 -22.83 8.76
C HIS A 77 -5.33 -22.37 7.65
N ARG A 78 -5.53 -23.17 6.62
CA ARG A 78 -6.49 -22.85 5.52
C ARG A 78 -7.91 -22.69 6.08
N LYS A 79 -8.33 -23.59 6.97
CA LYS A 79 -9.66 -23.49 7.60
C LYS A 79 -9.78 -22.20 8.43
N LYS A 80 -8.77 -21.86 9.20
CA LYS A 80 -8.74 -20.62 10.00
C LYS A 80 -8.83 -19.37 9.11
N VAL A 81 -8.04 -19.33 8.06
CA VAL A 81 -8.06 -18.26 7.05
C VAL A 81 -9.45 -18.13 6.42
N GLN A 82 -10.07 -19.27 6.06
CA GLN A 82 -11.44 -19.28 5.53
C GLN A 82 -12.44 -18.70 6.54
N ASP A 83 -12.36 -19.09 7.82
CA ASP A 83 -13.28 -18.59 8.86
C ASP A 83 -13.13 -17.09 9.06
N ILE A 84 -11.90 -16.56 9.01
CA ILE A 84 -11.61 -15.13 9.14
C ILE A 84 -12.24 -14.34 7.98
N ILE A 85 -12.01 -14.77 6.74
CA ILE A 85 -12.56 -14.05 5.57
C ILE A 85 -14.09 -14.15 5.51
N GLU A 86 -14.68 -15.32 5.84
CA GLU A 86 -16.12 -15.49 5.89
C GLU A 86 -16.76 -14.59 6.96
N PHE A 87 -16.15 -14.49 8.16
CA PHE A 87 -16.63 -13.57 9.20
C PHE A 87 -16.59 -12.12 8.74
N THR A 88 -15.49 -11.71 8.11
CA THR A 88 -15.33 -10.33 7.67
C THR A 88 -16.29 -10.00 6.52
N ALA A 89 -16.40 -10.87 5.52
CA ALA A 89 -17.31 -10.69 4.39
C ALA A 89 -18.80 -10.68 4.78
N LYS A 90 -19.18 -11.39 5.86
CA LYS A 90 -20.51 -11.32 6.45
C LYS A 90 -20.84 -9.93 7.01
N ASN A 91 -19.84 -9.22 7.47
CA ASN A 91 -19.99 -7.95 8.19
C ASN A 91 -19.80 -6.71 7.31
N PHE A 92 -19.18 -6.83 6.13
CA PHE A 92 -18.82 -5.70 5.28
C PHE A 92 -19.02 -6.01 3.79
N ASP A 93 -19.34 -4.96 3.03
CA ASP A 93 -19.44 -5.00 1.57
C ASP A 93 -18.09 -4.73 0.87
N GLU A 94 -17.09 -4.32 1.64
CA GLU A 94 -15.71 -4.19 1.18
C GLU A 94 -14.77 -4.69 2.27
N VAL A 95 -13.78 -5.49 1.86
CA VAL A 95 -12.75 -6.06 2.73
C VAL A 95 -11.38 -5.79 2.13
N ILE A 96 -10.49 -5.23 2.92
CA ILE A 96 -9.09 -5.05 2.54
C ILE A 96 -8.17 -5.99 3.33
N PHE A 97 -7.24 -6.64 2.62
CA PHE A 97 -6.16 -7.39 3.24
C PHE A 97 -4.98 -6.48 3.49
N ASP A 98 -4.32 -6.65 4.62
CA ASP A 98 -3.00 -6.07 4.83
C ASP A 98 -1.95 -6.73 3.93
N ASP A 99 -0.76 -6.14 3.83
CA ASP A 99 0.35 -6.59 2.98
C ASP A 99 1.03 -7.88 3.47
N PHE A 100 0.48 -8.51 4.50
CA PHE A 100 0.91 -9.82 5.00
C PHE A 100 0.23 -11.02 4.31
N PHE A 101 -0.46 -10.81 3.19
CA PHE A 101 -0.97 -11.91 2.37
C PHE A 101 0.14 -12.54 1.53
N PHE A 102 1.08 -13.18 2.19
CA PHE A 102 2.23 -13.88 1.60
C PHE A 102 2.57 -15.15 2.39
N THR A 103 3.54 -15.95 1.92
CA THR A 103 4.05 -17.09 2.68
C THR A 103 5.57 -17.15 2.67
N SER A 104 6.16 -17.34 3.85
CA SER A 104 7.56 -17.70 4.06
C SER A 104 7.72 -19.10 4.64
N CYS A 105 6.61 -19.83 4.84
CA CYS A 105 6.58 -21.16 5.44
C CYS A 105 7.50 -22.13 4.72
N LYS A 106 8.19 -22.98 5.50
CA LYS A 106 9.09 -24.05 5.04
C LYS A 106 8.87 -25.32 5.86
N SER A 107 7.61 -25.56 6.31
CA SER A 107 7.25 -26.78 7.03
C SER A 107 7.42 -28.03 6.16
N ASP A 108 7.45 -29.19 6.78
CA ASP A 108 7.55 -30.48 6.07
C ASP A 108 6.40 -30.67 5.08
N ILE A 109 5.21 -30.14 5.39
CA ILE A 109 4.05 -30.16 4.49
C ILE A 109 4.38 -29.40 3.20
N GLU A 110 4.95 -28.20 3.31
CA GLU A 110 5.31 -27.38 2.14
C GLU A 110 6.49 -27.94 1.38
N ILE A 111 7.52 -28.44 2.07
CA ILE A 111 8.65 -29.13 1.43
C ILE A 111 8.15 -30.28 0.57
N LYS A 112 7.23 -31.10 1.11
CA LYS A 112 6.62 -32.22 0.38
C LYS A 112 5.75 -31.74 -0.78
N ALA A 113 4.90 -30.74 -0.56
CA ALA A 113 3.99 -30.19 -1.58
C ALA A 113 4.76 -29.49 -2.71
N LYS A 114 5.83 -28.80 -2.40
CA LYS A 114 6.72 -28.16 -3.39
C LYS A 114 7.30 -29.17 -4.38
N GLY A 115 7.68 -30.35 -3.90
CA GLY A 115 8.30 -31.38 -4.73
C GLY A 115 9.55 -30.86 -5.46
N LYS A 116 9.58 -30.99 -6.80
CA LYS A 116 10.71 -30.58 -7.65
C LYS A 116 10.65 -29.11 -8.09
N LYS A 117 9.57 -28.36 -7.79
CA LYS A 117 9.46 -26.94 -8.15
C LYS A 117 10.51 -26.10 -7.39
N SER A 118 10.90 -24.96 -7.94
CA SER A 118 11.59 -23.93 -7.13
C SER A 118 10.65 -23.40 -6.04
N TRP A 119 11.19 -22.80 -4.98
CA TRP A 119 10.37 -22.16 -3.96
C TRP A 119 9.53 -21.03 -4.55
N THR A 120 10.10 -20.24 -5.43
CA THR A 120 9.41 -19.17 -6.14
C THR A 120 8.20 -19.71 -6.91
N GLN A 121 8.38 -20.67 -7.80
CA GLN A 121 7.28 -21.22 -8.58
C GLN A 121 6.21 -21.85 -7.70
N TYR A 122 6.62 -22.60 -6.68
CA TYR A 122 5.68 -23.23 -5.76
C TYR A 122 4.82 -22.18 -5.02
N ARG A 123 5.45 -21.11 -4.50
CA ARG A 123 4.75 -20.09 -3.76
C ARG A 123 3.85 -19.23 -4.63
N LEU A 124 4.26 -18.90 -5.84
CA LEU A 124 3.42 -18.20 -6.81
C LEU A 124 2.15 -19.01 -7.13
N ASP A 125 2.30 -20.33 -7.38
CA ASP A 125 1.17 -21.22 -7.67
C ASP A 125 0.25 -21.34 -6.44
N LEU A 126 0.83 -21.56 -5.25
CA LEU A 126 0.09 -21.70 -3.99
C LEU A 126 -0.72 -20.45 -3.67
N MET A 127 -0.08 -19.27 -3.67
CA MET A 127 -0.77 -18.04 -3.28
C MET A 127 -1.84 -17.64 -4.30
N THR A 128 -1.60 -17.87 -5.59
CA THR A 128 -2.64 -17.70 -6.63
C THR A 128 -3.85 -18.61 -6.39
N GLU A 129 -3.61 -19.88 -6.04
CA GLU A 129 -4.67 -20.84 -5.71
C GLU A 129 -5.44 -20.37 -4.46
N VAL A 130 -4.72 -19.98 -3.40
CA VAL A 130 -5.32 -19.50 -2.14
C VAL A 130 -6.13 -18.22 -2.38
N ALA A 131 -5.59 -17.27 -3.12
CA ALA A 131 -6.31 -16.04 -3.48
C ALA A 131 -7.66 -16.35 -4.12
N LYS A 132 -7.66 -17.23 -5.11
CA LYS A 132 -8.86 -17.59 -5.90
C LYS A 132 -9.84 -18.44 -5.09
N ASN A 133 -9.38 -19.56 -4.51
CA ASN A 133 -10.23 -20.63 -4.02
C ASN A 133 -10.54 -20.50 -2.51
N VAL A 134 -9.69 -19.83 -1.75
CA VAL A 134 -9.91 -19.63 -0.32
C VAL A 134 -10.41 -18.22 -0.04
N MET A 135 -9.69 -17.18 -0.49
CA MET A 135 -10.03 -15.79 -0.16
C MET A 135 -11.28 -15.34 -0.91
N ILE A 136 -11.18 -15.22 -2.23
CA ILE A 136 -12.25 -14.65 -3.06
C ILE A 136 -13.50 -15.55 -3.06
N ALA A 137 -13.31 -16.86 -3.25
CA ALA A 137 -14.45 -17.79 -3.31
C ALA A 137 -15.23 -17.84 -1.99
N SER A 138 -14.54 -17.90 -0.84
CA SER A 138 -15.21 -17.91 0.47
C SER A 138 -15.89 -16.59 0.78
N ALA A 139 -15.24 -15.46 0.50
CA ALA A 139 -15.85 -14.15 0.67
C ALA A 139 -17.14 -14.00 -0.17
N LYS A 140 -17.05 -14.29 -1.48
CA LYS A 140 -18.19 -14.19 -2.42
C LYS A 140 -19.32 -15.20 -2.13
N LYS A 141 -19.02 -16.35 -1.54
CA LYS A 141 -20.01 -17.31 -1.07
C LYS A 141 -20.88 -16.74 0.05
N ILE A 142 -20.29 -15.97 0.96
CA ILE A 142 -21.00 -15.35 2.09
C ILE A 142 -21.70 -14.07 1.67
N ASN A 143 -21.03 -13.22 0.90
CA ASN A 143 -21.56 -11.97 0.37
C ASN A 143 -21.18 -11.85 -1.11
N PRO A 144 -22.07 -12.19 -2.05
CA PRO A 144 -21.77 -12.15 -3.49
C PRO A 144 -21.32 -10.78 -4.01
N ASN A 145 -21.70 -9.71 -3.31
CA ASN A 145 -21.39 -8.34 -3.70
C ASN A 145 -20.12 -7.78 -3.03
N VAL A 146 -19.51 -8.51 -2.10
CA VAL A 146 -18.34 -8.02 -1.37
C VAL A 146 -17.20 -7.72 -2.35
N LYS A 147 -16.57 -6.58 -2.17
CA LYS A 147 -15.31 -6.24 -2.84
C LYS A 147 -14.15 -6.73 -1.98
N VAL A 148 -13.27 -7.51 -2.57
CA VAL A 148 -12.06 -8.00 -1.92
C VAL A 148 -10.85 -7.26 -2.51
N ILE A 149 -10.16 -6.53 -1.66
CA ILE A 149 -9.00 -5.70 -2.00
C ILE A 149 -7.77 -6.28 -1.33
N VAL A 150 -6.66 -6.35 -2.05
CA VAL A 150 -5.37 -6.78 -1.51
C VAL A 150 -4.38 -5.63 -1.49
N LYS A 151 -3.58 -5.53 -0.44
CA LYS A 151 -2.42 -4.62 -0.39
C LYS A 151 -1.17 -5.34 -0.88
N TYR A 152 -0.37 -4.64 -1.67
CA TYR A 152 0.99 -5.04 -2.03
C TYR A 152 1.98 -4.12 -1.35
N PRO A 153 3.01 -4.68 -0.67
CA PRO A 153 4.04 -3.87 -0.03
C PRO A 153 4.92 -3.17 -1.07
N ASN A 154 5.82 -2.34 -0.58
CA ASN A 154 6.83 -1.67 -1.39
C ASN A 154 8.17 -2.44 -1.48
N TRP A 155 8.20 -3.70 -1.13
CA TRP A 155 9.42 -4.56 -1.12
C TRP A 155 9.55 -5.34 -2.43
N TYR A 156 9.86 -4.67 -3.50
CA TYR A 156 9.91 -5.26 -4.86
C TYR A 156 10.69 -6.55 -4.99
N GLU A 157 11.86 -6.63 -4.37
CA GLU A 157 12.80 -7.72 -4.54
C GLU A 157 12.31 -9.04 -3.95
N HIS A 158 11.33 -8.99 -3.08
CA HIS A 158 10.83 -10.19 -2.38
C HIS A 158 9.52 -10.74 -2.95
N PHE A 159 8.85 -10.03 -3.85
CA PHE A 159 7.49 -10.36 -4.27
C PHE A 159 7.32 -11.80 -4.70
N GLN A 160 8.06 -12.27 -5.71
CA GLN A 160 7.92 -13.63 -6.19
C GLN A 160 8.41 -14.68 -5.18
N GLY A 161 9.41 -14.37 -4.39
CA GLY A 161 9.94 -15.25 -3.34
C GLY A 161 8.97 -15.46 -2.18
N LEU A 162 8.03 -14.58 -1.99
CA LEU A 162 6.98 -14.64 -0.97
C LEU A 162 5.61 -15.08 -1.51
N GLY A 163 5.50 -15.25 -2.83
CA GLY A 163 4.29 -15.74 -3.47
C GLY A 163 3.38 -14.66 -4.04
N PHE A 164 3.75 -13.38 -3.99
CA PHE A 164 3.01 -12.32 -4.67
C PHE A 164 3.09 -12.50 -6.19
N ASN A 165 2.03 -13.00 -6.78
CA ASN A 165 1.97 -13.25 -8.22
C ASN A 165 1.44 -12.00 -8.95
N LEU A 166 2.35 -11.07 -9.25
CA LEU A 166 2.01 -9.79 -9.87
C LEU A 166 1.39 -9.92 -11.27
N GLU A 167 1.61 -11.04 -11.96
CA GLU A 167 1.04 -11.29 -13.28
C GLU A 167 -0.46 -11.60 -13.21
N THR A 168 -0.90 -12.31 -12.16
CA THR A 168 -2.26 -12.85 -12.04
C THR A 168 -3.07 -12.25 -10.92
N GLU A 169 -2.54 -12.16 -9.71
CA GLU A 169 -3.30 -11.76 -8.52
C GLU A 169 -3.90 -10.36 -8.61
N PRO A 170 -3.22 -9.31 -9.08
CA PRO A 170 -3.80 -7.97 -9.18
C PRO A 170 -5.04 -7.92 -10.07
N LYS A 171 -5.21 -8.92 -10.94
CA LYS A 171 -6.35 -9.05 -11.85
C LYS A 171 -7.46 -9.95 -11.29
N LEU A 172 -7.19 -10.74 -10.25
CA LEU A 172 -8.17 -11.60 -9.57
C LEU A 172 -9.01 -10.82 -8.56
N PHE A 173 -8.36 -9.98 -7.75
CA PHE A 173 -9.04 -9.18 -6.73
C PHE A 173 -9.88 -8.06 -7.35
N ASP A 174 -10.92 -7.60 -6.63
CA ASP A 174 -11.79 -6.50 -7.09
C ASP A 174 -11.04 -5.16 -7.10
N GLY A 175 -10.00 -5.01 -6.28
CA GLY A 175 -9.11 -3.86 -6.22
C GLY A 175 -7.78 -4.21 -5.57
N ILE A 176 -6.82 -3.31 -5.75
CA ILE A 176 -5.51 -3.39 -5.11
C ILE A 176 -5.16 -2.07 -4.46
N TYR A 177 -4.32 -2.12 -3.43
CA TYR A 177 -3.63 -0.97 -2.83
C TYR A 177 -2.14 -1.24 -2.81
N THR A 178 -1.35 -0.19 -2.85
CA THR A 178 0.12 -0.31 -2.85
C THR A 178 0.75 0.45 -1.70
N GLY A 179 1.77 -0.13 -1.07
CA GLY A 179 2.59 0.53 -0.07
C GLY A 179 3.38 1.68 -0.67
N THR A 180 3.30 2.84 -0.03
CA THR A 180 4.00 4.04 -0.48
C THR A 180 4.89 4.63 0.61
N GLU A 181 5.18 3.82 1.61
CA GLU A 181 6.02 4.17 2.75
C GLU A 181 7.49 4.19 2.33
N THR A 182 8.11 5.35 2.34
CA THR A 182 9.52 5.50 1.97
C THR A 182 10.45 5.72 3.16
N ARG A 183 9.90 6.02 4.31
CA ARG A 183 10.56 6.14 5.61
C ARG A 183 11.82 7.05 5.60
N ASP A 184 12.33 7.35 6.77
CA ASP A 184 13.50 8.22 6.93
C ASP A 184 14.79 7.42 6.79
N ALA A 185 15.69 7.89 5.92
CA ALA A 185 16.94 7.20 5.60
C ALA A 185 17.93 7.09 6.78
N THR A 186 17.82 7.96 7.78
CA THR A 186 18.75 7.95 8.92
C THR A 186 18.21 7.20 10.13
N LEU A 187 16.92 6.89 10.15
CA LEU A 187 16.23 6.45 11.34
C LEU A 187 15.55 5.10 11.21
N SER A 188 15.43 4.60 10.01
CA SER A 188 14.83 3.31 9.73
C SER A 188 15.75 2.47 8.85
N ALA A 189 15.94 1.19 9.24
CA ALA A 189 16.59 0.21 8.37
C ALA A 189 15.74 -0.16 7.13
N GLN A 190 14.48 0.27 7.11
CA GLN A 190 13.53 0.05 6.00
C GLN A 190 13.37 1.28 5.12
N HIS A 191 14.32 2.21 5.14
CA HIS A 191 14.24 3.39 4.28
C HIS A 191 14.31 2.98 2.80
N LEU A 192 13.53 3.68 1.98
CA LEU A 192 13.52 3.58 0.52
C LEU A 192 13.64 4.99 -0.05
N GLN A 193 13.99 5.08 -1.32
CA GLN A 193 14.04 6.37 -2.01
C GLN A 193 12.62 6.98 -2.09
N GLU A 194 12.52 8.28 -1.91
CA GLU A 194 11.24 8.99 -1.84
C GLU A 194 10.37 8.77 -3.08
N TYR A 195 10.99 8.82 -4.26
CA TYR A 195 10.29 8.63 -5.52
C TYR A 195 9.66 7.23 -5.67
N LEU A 196 10.10 6.26 -4.88
CA LEU A 196 9.55 4.89 -4.90
C LEU A 196 8.04 4.89 -4.62
N GLY A 197 7.55 5.70 -3.70
CA GLY A 197 6.12 5.82 -3.40
C GLY A 197 5.28 6.15 -4.64
N TYR A 198 5.79 7.03 -5.51
CA TYR A 198 5.19 7.32 -6.80
C TYR A 198 5.30 6.14 -7.78
N GLU A 199 6.49 5.58 -7.93
CA GLU A 199 6.76 4.50 -8.90
C GLU A 199 5.95 3.24 -8.65
N VAL A 200 5.79 2.83 -7.37
CA VAL A 200 5.03 1.63 -7.01
C VAL A 200 3.59 1.75 -7.46
N ILE A 201 2.93 2.87 -7.21
CA ILE A 201 1.56 3.08 -7.65
C ILE A 201 1.47 3.04 -9.17
N ARG A 202 2.42 3.69 -9.87
CA ARG A 202 2.42 3.69 -11.35
C ARG A 202 2.64 2.29 -11.91
N TYR A 203 3.55 1.53 -11.31
CA TYR A 203 3.80 0.15 -11.75
C TYR A 203 2.57 -0.75 -11.58
N PHE A 204 1.92 -0.70 -10.42
CA PHE A 204 0.69 -1.48 -10.20
C PHE A 204 -0.50 -0.99 -11.03
N GLU A 205 -0.60 0.30 -11.33
CA GLU A 205 -1.59 0.80 -12.28
C GLU A 205 -1.35 0.24 -13.68
N ASN A 206 -0.08 0.11 -14.10
CA ASN A 206 0.28 -0.49 -15.40
C ASN A 206 0.12 -2.02 -15.42
N ILE A 207 0.21 -2.70 -14.28
CA ILE A 207 -0.09 -4.13 -14.15
C ILE A 207 -1.60 -4.40 -14.29
N ALA A 208 -2.42 -3.62 -13.60
CA ALA A 208 -3.87 -3.81 -13.54
C ALA A 208 -4.60 -2.45 -13.67
N PRO A 209 -4.69 -1.89 -14.87
CA PRO A 209 -5.26 -0.57 -15.11
C PRO A 209 -6.66 -0.40 -14.51
N GLY A 210 -6.85 0.68 -13.74
CA GLY A 210 -8.11 1.03 -13.09
C GLY A 210 -8.43 0.26 -11.81
N ARG A 211 -7.63 -0.74 -11.43
CA ARG A 211 -7.83 -1.53 -10.20
C ARG A 211 -7.04 -1.02 -9.01
N ASN A 212 -5.99 -0.21 -9.23
CA ASN A 212 -5.25 0.40 -8.13
C ASN A 212 -6.10 1.50 -7.46
N GLY A 213 -6.72 1.15 -6.33
CA GLY A 213 -7.61 2.01 -5.57
C GLY A 213 -6.87 3.07 -4.76
N GLY A 214 -5.63 2.80 -4.36
CA GLY A 214 -4.90 3.74 -3.54
C GLY A 214 -3.56 3.26 -3.01
N GLY A 215 -2.98 4.08 -2.16
CA GLY A 215 -1.79 3.76 -1.38
C GLY A 215 -2.09 3.77 0.11
N TRP A 216 -1.19 3.22 0.91
CA TRP A 216 -1.23 3.44 2.35
C TRP A 216 0.11 3.98 2.85
N VAL A 217 0.02 4.82 3.86
CA VAL A 217 1.17 5.48 4.48
C VAL A 217 1.01 5.43 5.98
N ASP A 218 2.08 5.11 6.70
CA ASP A 218 2.15 5.28 8.14
C ASP A 218 3.22 6.33 8.52
N PRO A 219 3.14 6.95 9.70
CA PRO A 219 4.16 7.87 10.18
C PRO A 219 5.37 7.16 10.79
N PHE A 220 5.36 5.83 10.91
CA PHE A 220 6.46 5.06 11.48
C PHE A 220 7.73 5.20 10.64
N GLY A 221 8.85 5.47 11.28
CA GLY A 221 10.12 5.65 10.59
C GLY A 221 10.24 6.95 9.78
N SER A 222 9.25 7.85 9.87
CA SER A 222 9.30 9.21 9.30
C SER A 222 9.52 10.21 10.42
N LYS A 223 10.75 10.68 10.63
CA LYS A 223 11.06 11.50 11.81
C LYS A 223 10.62 12.94 11.65
N THR A 224 10.83 13.53 10.47
CA THR A 224 10.42 14.89 10.24
C THR A 224 9.03 14.91 9.59
N TYR A 225 8.20 15.86 9.97
CA TYR A 225 6.81 15.92 9.51
C TYR A 225 6.67 16.16 8.01
N ASP A 226 7.62 16.86 7.39
CA ASP A 226 7.67 17.05 5.95
C ASP A 226 7.92 15.74 5.19
N ARG A 227 8.68 14.80 5.77
CA ARG A 227 8.85 13.45 5.18
C ARG A 227 7.54 12.68 5.15
N TYR A 228 6.77 12.76 6.21
CA TYR A 228 5.44 12.16 6.21
C TYR A 228 4.52 12.81 5.17
N GLY A 229 4.51 14.15 5.10
CA GLY A 229 3.76 14.88 4.10
C GLY A 229 4.19 14.55 2.66
N GLU A 230 5.48 14.41 2.40
CA GLU A 230 6.03 14.06 1.09
C GLU A 230 5.52 12.69 0.59
N GLN A 231 5.48 11.68 1.46
CA GLN A 231 4.92 10.36 1.11
C GLN A 231 3.46 10.48 0.68
N LEU A 232 2.65 11.28 1.38
CA LEU A 232 1.26 11.53 1.02
C LEU A 232 1.13 12.24 -0.34
N TRP A 233 1.95 13.24 -0.61
CA TRP A 233 1.95 13.94 -1.90
C TRP A 233 2.36 13.04 -3.05
N LEU A 234 3.43 12.27 -2.92
CA LEU A 234 3.90 11.35 -3.97
C LEU A 234 2.84 10.30 -4.31
N THR A 235 2.13 9.80 -3.29
CA THR A 235 0.99 8.90 -3.46
C THR A 235 -0.11 9.53 -4.32
N LEU A 236 -0.48 10.78 -4.03
CA LEU A 236 -1.51 11.51 -4.77
C LEU A 236 -1.06 11.93 -6.17
N PHE A 237 0.21 12.33 -6.35
CA PHE A 237 0.76 12.68 -7.66
C PHE A 237 0.79 11.47 -8.60
N ALA A 238 0.95 10.27 -8.08
CA ALA A 238 0.81 9.03 -8.84
C ALA A 238 -0.63 8.71 -9.25
N LYS A 239 -1.61 9.57 -8.87
CA LYS A 239 -3.06 9.44 -9.13
C LYS A 239 -3.72 8.30 -8.34
N ALA A 240 -3.23 8.00 -7.14
CA ALA A 240 -3.99 7.21 -6.18
C ALA A 240 -5.34 7.89 -5.89
N LYS A 241 -6.42 7.11 -5.93
CA LYS A 241 -7.77 7.62 -5.68
C LYS A 241 -8.04 7.83 -4.19
N GLN A 242 -7.41 7.02 -3.36
CA GLN A 242 -7.54 7.03 -1.90
C GLN A 242 -6.15 6.91 -1.26
N VAL A 243 -6.00 7.47 -0.08
CA VAL A 243 -4.82 7.30 0.76
C VAL A 243 -5.29 6.75 2.11
N ALA A 244 -4.87 5.54 2.44
CA ALA A 244 -5.12 4.95 3.74
C ALA A 244 -4.00 5.34 4.70
N LEU A 245 -4.36 5.91 5.84
CA LEU A 245 -3.42 6.27 6.90
C LEU A 245 -3.40 5.16 7.94
N PHE A 246 -2.27 4.54 8.11
CA PHE A 246 -2.07 3.51 9.12
C PHE A 246 -1.32 4.09 10.32
N ASP A 247 -1.87 4.03 11.49
CA ASP A 247 -3.22 3.67 11.89
C ASP A 247 -3.79 4.75 12.80
N LEU A 248 -5.00 4.58 13.30
CA LEU A 248 -5.63 5.55 14.20
C LEU A 248 -4.77 5.89 15.42
N LYS A 249 -4.08 4.91 16.00
CA LYS A 249 -3.17 5.10 17.13
C LYS A 249 -1.97 5.98 16.75
N ASN A 250 -1.36 5.71 15.61
CA ASN A 250 -0.17 6.42 15.16
C ASN A 250 -0.47 7.89 14.81
N ILE A 251 -1.59 8.16 14.14
CA ILE A 251 -1.96 9.55 13.80
C ILE A 251 -2.38 10.40 15.02
N GLN A 252 -2.66 9.77 16.17
CA GLN A 252 -2.89 10.45 17.45
C GLN A 252 -1.60 10.76 18.21
N THR A 253 -0.43 10.40 17.70
CA THR A 253 0.85 10.73 18.32
C THR A 253 0.95 12.26 18.49
N PRO A 254 1.25 12.76 19.70
CA PRO A 254 1.36 14.20 19.94
C PRO A 254 2.43 14.87 19.08
N LEU A 255 2.14 16.07 18.59
CA LEU A 255 3.12 16.91 17.90
C LEU A 255 4.25 17.30 18.86
N ASP A 256 5.49 17.18 18.37
CA ASP A 256 6.70 17.57 19.07
C ASP A 256 7.57 18.42 18.13
N GLU A 257 7.90 19.64 18.53
CA GLU A 257 8.65 20.58 17.70
C GLU A 257 10.02 20.07 17.26
N LYS A 258 10.61 19.12 18.00
CA LYS A 258 11.89 18.49 17.60
C LYS A 258 11.83 17.74 16.27
N TYR A 259 10.63 17.36 15.81
CA TYR A 259 10.40 16.70 14.53
C TYR A 259 10.02 17.67 13.38
N LYS A 260 10.12 18.95 13.63
CA LYS A 260 10.09 19.97 12.59
C LYS A 260 11.30 19.80 11.67
N ALA A 261 11.10 19.99 10.35
CA ALA A 261 12.18 19.92 9.39
C ALA A 261 13.30 20.92 9.72
N PRO A 262 14.58 20.50 9.70
CA PRO A 262 15.68 21.41 10.04
C PRO A 262 15.86 22.55 9.04
N TRP A 263 15.39 22.40 7.82
CA TRP A 263 15.39 23.41 6.74
C TRP A 263 14.10 24.22 6.65
N GLN A 264 13.24 24.10 7.61
CA GLN A 264 11.98 24.82 7.63
C GLN A 264 12.19 26.34 7.50
N GLY A 265 11.38 26.99 6.68
CA GLY A 265 11.53 28.41 6.37
C GLY A 265 12.54 28.72 5.28
N THR A 266 13.21 27.74 4.68
CA THR A 266 14.22 27.91 3.63
C THR A 266 13.67 27.61 2.22
N GLY A 267 12.38 27.80 2.01
CA GLY A 267 11.75 27.66 0.69
C GLY A 267 11.17 26.27 0.41
N THR A 268 10.88 25.49 1.46
CA THR A 268 10.14 24.24 1.32
C THR A 268 8.64 24.49 1.16
N SER A 269 7.93 23.59 0.50
CA SER A 269 6.47 23.62 0.39
C SER A 269 5.75 23.19 1.68
N PHE A 270 6.48 22.73 2.69
CA PHE A 270 5.96 22.34 4.00
C PHE A 270 6.34 23.39 5.05
N ASP A 271 5.35 24.04 5.66
CA ASP A 271 5.55 25.05 6.67
C ASP A 271 4.95 24.63 8.02
N TYR A 272 5.82 24.23 8.95
CA TYR A 272 5.43 23.82 10.30
C TYR A 272 4.67 24.91 11.06
N ALA A 273 5.09 26.18 10.94
CA ALA A 273 4.42 27.28 11.64
C ALA A 273 2.99 27.52 11.14
N GLN A 274 2.74 27.27 9.86
CA GLN A 274 1.38 27.29 9.32
C GLN A 274 0.58 26.06 9.76
N MET A 275 1.20 24.89 9.77
CA MET A 275 0.57 23.64 10.17
C MET A 275 -0.01 23.70 11.58
N ILE A 276 0.70 24.28 12.54
CA ILE A 276 0.28 24.34 13.96
C ILE A 276 -0.68 25.49 14.28
N LYS A 277 -1.05 26.34 13.30
CA LYS A 277 -2.06 27.37 13.51
C LYS A 277 -3.41 26.74 13.85
N PRO A 278 -4.19 27.39 14.75
CA PRO A 278 -5.53 26.92 15.04
C PRO A 278 -6.39 26.79 13.77
N VAL A 279 -7.08 25.67 13.66
CA VAL A 279 -8.05 25.40 12.58
C VAL A 279 -9.47 25.73 13.04
N GLN A 280 -10.33 26.12 12.11
CA GLN A 280 -11.74 26.41 12.41
C GLN A 280 -12.57 25.15 12.18
N VAL A 281 -13.15 24.60 13.24
CA VAL A 281 -14.00 23.42 13.19
C VAL A 281 -15.35 23.77 13.80
N ASN A 282 -16.42 23.71 13.00
CA ASN A 282 -17.77 24.03 13.46
C ASN A 282 -17.87 25.40 14.21
N GLY A 283 -17.14 26.41 13.71
CA GLY A 283 -17.11 27.75 14.28
C GLY A 283 -16.25 27.89 15.55
N LYS A 284 -15.53 26.85 15.95
CA LYS A 284 -14.60 26.89 17.08
C LYS A 284 -13.16 26.86 16.59
N SER A 285 -12.30 27.65 17.26
CA SER A 285 -10.86 27.63 17.02
C SER A 285 -10.23 26.45 17.78
N VAL A 286 -9.68 25.49 17.09
CA VAL A 286 -9.04 24.28 17.68
C VAL A 286 -7.56 24.30 17.36
N LYS A 287 -6.73 24.22 18.41
CA LYS A 287 -5.28 24.11 18.24
C LYS A 287 -4.92 22.66 17.87
N PRO A 288 -4.13 22.45 16.80
CA PRO A 288 -3.63 21.11 16.45
C PRO A 288 -2.73 20.55 17.55
N THR A 289 -2.85 19.25 17.81
CA THR A 289 -2.14 18.57 18.90
C THR A 289 -1.46 17.27 18.47
N THR A 290 -1.84 16.68 17.33
CA THR A 290 -1.38 15.36 16.91
C THR A 290 -0.91 15.32 15.46
N ILE A 291 -0.25 14.21 15.08
CA ILE A 291 0.23 13.95 13.71
C ILE A 291 -0.92 13.95 12.68
N ALA A 292 -2.16 13.74 13.08
CA ALA A 292 -3.31 13.90 12.18
C ALA A 292 -3.31 15.25 11.46
N ARG A 293 -2.80 16.33 12.10
CA ARG A 293 -2.68 17.64 11.46
C ARG A 293 -1.65 17.66 10.33
N VAL A 294 -0.60 16.86 10.41
CA VAL A 294 0.39 16.76 9.32
C VAL A 294 -0.29 16.26 8.05
N ALA A 295 -1.07 15.18 8.16
CA ALA A 295 -1.85 14.67 7.04
C ALA A 295 -2.90 15.71 6.58
N GLY A 296 -3.62 16.32 7.52
CA GLY A 296 -4.64 17.33 7.22
C GLY A 296 -4.10 18.50 6.40
N VAL A 297 -3.01 19.15 6.84
CA VAL A 297 -2.44 20.28 6.10
C VAL A 297 -1.85 19.83 4.75
N THR A 298 -1.27 18.64 4.70
CA THR A 298 -0.72 18.07 3.46
C THR A 298 -1.81 17.91 2.41
N PHE A 299 -2.96 17.38 2.79
CA PHE A 299 -4.11 17.23 1.89
C PHE A 299 -4.74 18.59 1.54
N GLU A 300 -4.90 19.49 2.49
CA GLU A 300 -5.40 20.86 2.24
C GLU A 300 -4.53 21.62 1.24
N GLU A 301 -3.21 21.46 1.29
CA GLU A 301 -2.30 22.11 0.36
C GLU A 301 -2.38 21.50 -1.06
N VAL A 302 -2.37 20.17 -1.17
CA VAL A 302 -2.40 19.51 -2.49
C VAL A 302 -3.76 19.65 -3.17
N ASP A 303 -4.84 19.69 -2.43
CA ASP A 303 -6.20 19.88 -2.97
C ASP A 303 -6.36 21.17 -3.78
N LYS A 304 -5.53 22.18 -3.51
CA LYS A 304 -5.55 23.45 -4.23
C LYS A 304 -5.23 23.30 -5.73
N PHE A 305 -4.50 22.26 -6.13
CA PHE A 305 -4.04 22.09 -7.49
C PHE A 305 -4.09 20.64 -8.02
N LEU A 306 -4.39 19.64 -7.19
CA LEU A 306 -4.39 18.23 -7.59
C LEU A 306 -5.33 17.95 -8.78
N GLY A 307 -6.47 18.64 -8.83
CA GLY A 307 -7.44 18.54 -9.93
C GLY A 307 -6.97 19.09 -11.26
N GLU A 308 -5.97 19.96 -11.25
CA GLU A 308 -5.37 20.57 -12.45
C GLU A 308 -4.26 19.71 -13.06
N LEU A 309 -3.76 18.73 -12.30
CA LEU A 309 -2.69 17.85 -12.77
C LEU A 309 -3.20 16.87 -13.83
N GLY A 310 -2.50 16.79 -14.94
CA GLY A 310 -2.74 15.85 -16.03
C GLY A 310 -2.49 14.39 -15.64
N LYS A 311 -2.51 13.51 -16.64
CA LYS A 311 -2.12 12.13 -16.46
C LYS A 311 -0.61 12.05 -16.20
N PRO A 312 -0.15 11.12 -15.33
CA PRO A 312 1.26 10.85 -15.17
C PRO A 312 1.93 10.51 -16.49
N VAL A 313 3.12 11.06 -16.69
CA VAL A 313 3.96 10.79 -17.87
C VAL A 313 5.38 10.50 -17.41
N GLY A 314 6.13 9.72 -18.18
CA GLY A 314 7.52 9.42 -17.84
C GLY A 314 8.21 8.60 -18.92
N LEU A 315 9.54 8.53 -18.81
CA LEU A 315 10.35 7.60 -19.57
C LEU A 315 9.94 6.17 -19.21
N LYS A 316 9.55 5.37 -20.23
CA LYS A 316 9.16 3.98 -19.99
C LYS A 316 10.37 3.17 -19.57
N SER A 317 10.27 2.55 -18.38
CA SER A 317 11.25 1.60 -17.89
C SER A 317 10.64 0.22 -17.78
N TYR A 318 11.27 -0.75 -18.44
CA TYR A 318 10.76 -2.13 -18.47
C TYR A 318 11.16 -2.91 -17.23
N LYS A 319 10.16 -3.32 -16.44
CA LYS A 319 10.32 -4.22 -15.30
C LYS A 319 9.40 -5.43 -15.49
N PRO A 320 9.94 -6.57 -16.01
CA PRO A 320 9.14 -7.78 -16.19
C PRO A 320 8.49 -8.27 -14.91
N PHE A 321 7.35 -8.98 -15.03
CA PHE A 321 6.81 -9.73 -13.92
C PHE A 321 7.87 -10.68 -13.35
N HIS A 322 7.87 -10.86 -12.04
CA HIS A 322 8.77 -11.76 -11.32
C HIS A 322 10.26 -11.48 -11.53
N SER A 323 10.60 -10.29 -12.01
CA SER A 323 11.99 -9.86 -12.03
C SER A 323 12.51 -9.67 -10.61
N THR A 324 13.75 -10.13 -10.40
CA THR A 324 14.51 -9.88 -9.17
C THR A 324 15.52 -8.79 -9.42
N GLY A 325 16.02 -8.20 -8.38
CA GLY A 325 17.08 -7.22 -8.40
C GLY A 325 16.71 -6.02 -7.55
N GLU A 326 17.66 -5.60 -6.77
CA GLU A 326 17.59 -4.39 -5.94
C GLU A 326 17.94 -3.15 -6.75
N ASP A 327 17.67 -3.20 -8.04
CA ASP A 327 17.98 -2.10 -8.94
C ASP A 327 16.90 -1.03 -8.82
N PHE A 328 17.18 -0.05 -7.99
CA PHE A 328 16.36 1.14 -7.77
C PHE A 328 16.82 2.35 -8.59
N LEU A 329 17.55 2.14 -9.68
CA LEU A 329 18.05 3.22 -10.52
C LEU A 329 16.92 4.14 -10.98
N GLN A 330 15.75 3.58 -11.25
CA GLN A 330 14.55 4.35 -11.59
C GLN A 330 14.24 5.39 -10.52
N ASN A 331 14.32 5.02 -9.24
CA ASN A 331 14.08 5.92 -8.11
C ASN A 331 15.08 7.08 -8.08
N PHE A 332 16.35 6.80 -8.32
CA PHE A 332 17.37 7.85 -8.37
C PHE A 332 17.15 8.84 -9.52
N LEU A 333 16.73 8.33 -10.68
CA LEU A 333 16.39 9.19 -11.82
C LEU A 333 15.17 10.04 -11.51
N GLY A 334 14.14 9.46 -10.88
CA GLY A 334 12.95 10.18 -10.43
C GLY A 334 13.29 11.28 -9.42
N ASN A 335 14.11 10.98 -8.41
CA ASN A 335 14.60 11.97 -7.44
C ASN A 335 15.43 13.07 -8.10
N ALA A 336 16.12 12.79 -9.21
CA ALA A 336 16.84 13.78 -10.01
C ALA A 336 15.94 14.60 -10.97
N GLY A 337 14.62 14.39 -10.91
CA GLY A 337 13.65 15.13 -11.72
C GLY A 337 13.37 14.53 -13.10
N ILE A 338 13.81 13.30 -13.38
CA ILE A 338 13.50 12.57 -14.61
C ILE A 338 12.32 11.66 -14.34
N PRO A 339 11.08 12.00 -14.79
CA PRO A 339 9.92 11.18 -14.48
C PRO A 339 10.00 9.82 -15.18
N ILE A 340 9.74 8.77 -14.41
CA ILE A 340 9.79 7.39 -14.87
C ILE A 340 8.38 6.76 -14.82
N GLU A 341 8.09 5.94 -15.80
CA GLU A 341 6.87 5.13 -15.84
C GLU A 341 7.26 3.66 -16.00
N MET A 342 7.27 2.91 -14.90
CA MET A 342 7.58 1.49 -14.92
C MET A 342 6.43 0.69 -15.53
N VAL A 343 6.76 -0.26 -16.42
CA VAL A 343 5.79 -1.08 -17.13
C VAL A 343 6.18 -2.56 -17.09
N PRO A 344 5.19 -3.48 -16.94
CA PRO A 344 5.45 -4.92 -16.85
C PRO A 344 5.66 -5.60 -18.21
N TYR A 345 5.37 -4.91 -19.30
CA TYR A 345 5.55 -5.40 -20.67
C TYR A 345 6.56 -4.55 -21.41
N PHE A 346 7.33 -5.17 -22.33
CA PHE A 346 8.32 -4.45 -23.11
C PHE A 346 7.64 -3.32 -23.91
N PRO A 347 8.05 -2.06 -23.73
CA PRO A 347 7.35 -0.92 -24.30
C PRO A 347 7.77 -0.66 -25.75
N LYS A 348 7.45 -1.59 -26.64
CA LYS A 348 7.88 -1.63 -28.05
C LYS A 348 7.45 -0.42 -28.87
N ASP A 349 6.37 0.27 -28.47
CA ASP A 349 5.83 1.40 -29.23
C ASP A 349 6.52 2.74 -28.91
N ASP A 350 7.23 2.81 -27.78
CA ASP A 350 7.92 4.02 -27.34
C ASP A 350 9.21 4.28 -28.15
N SER A 351 9.52 5.54 -28.37
CA SER A 351 10.70 5.98 -29.15
C SER A 351 12.02 5.87 -28.37
N ILE A 352 11.93 5.89 -27.05
CA ILE A 352 13.04 5.73 -26.12
C ILE A 352 12.58 4.93 -24.92
N ILE A 353 13.36 3.95 -24.49
CA ILE A 353 13.07 3.10 -23.33
C ILE A 353 14.29 3.00 -22.44
N LEU A 354 14.05 2.78 -21.14
CA LEU A 354 15.08 2.52 -20.13
C LEU A 354 15.03 1.04 -19.71
N LEU A 355 16.17 0.37 -19.79
CA LEU A 355 16.36 -1.00 -19.34
C LEU A 355 17.35 -1.01 -18.18
N THR A 356 16.89 -1.40 -17.02
CA THR A 356 17.72 -1.62 -15.83
C THR A 356 18.01 -3.12 -15.67
N GLU A 357 18.76 -3.48 -14.63
CA GLU A 357 19.14 -4.87 -14.39
C GLU A 357 17.92 -5.82 -14.34
N SER A 358 16.78 -5.37 -13.82
CA SER A 358 15.58 -6.19 -13.74
C SER A 358 15.08 -6.69 -15.10
N ALA A 359 15.35 -5.97 -16.18
CA ALA A 359 14.96 -6.36 -17.54
C ALA A 359 15.61 -7.68 -18.00
N LYS A 360 16.78 -8.05 -17.46
CA LYS A 360 17.47 -9.31 -17.78
C LYS A 360 16.67 -10.58 -17.44
N SER A 361 15.65 -10.44 -16.59
CA SER A 361 14.75 -11.56 -16.24
C SER A 361 13.86 -12.00 -17.40
N ASP A 362 13.75 -11.20 -18.47
CA ASP A 362 13.02 -11.58 -19.68
C ASP A 362 13.95 -12.31 -20.67
N PRO A 363 13.72 -13.61 -20.96
CA PRO A 363 14.52 -14.34 -21.94
C PRO A 363 14.40 -13.81 -23.38
N GLN A 364 13.38 -13.00 -23.67
CA GLN A 364 13.17 -12.36 -24.98
C GLN A 364 13.80 -10.96 -25.08
N LEU A 365 14.49 -10.50 -24.04
CA LEU A 365 15.03 -9.15 -24.00
C LEU A 365 15.93 -8.81 -25.19
N VAL A 366 16.87 -9.68 -25.54
CA VAL A 366 17.84 -9.43 -26.61
C VAL A 366 17.19 -9.31 -27.99
N PRO A 367 16.28 -10.21 -28.44
CA PRO A 367 15.48 -10.01 -29.62
C PRO A 367 14.70 -8.68 -29.63
N GLN A 368 14.04 -8.34 -28.54
CA GLN A 368 13.25 -7.09 -28.41
C GLN A 368 14.12 -5.84 -28.54
N ILE A 369 15.31 -5.82 -27.94
CA ILE A 369 16.27 -4.72 -28.11
C ILE A 369 16.67 -4.58 -29.59
N LYS A 370 16.97 -5.68 -30.28
CA LYS A 370 17.34 -5.65 -31.70
C LYS A 370 16.22 -5.08 -32.56
N GLU A 371 14.99 -5.50 -32.33
CA GLU A 371 13.81 -4.97 -33.03
C GLU A 371 13.67 -3.46 -32.80
N GLN A 372 13.81 -3.00 -31.56
CA GLN A 372 13.73 -1.60 -31.18
C GLN A 372 14.78 -0.74 -31.91
N LEU A 373 16.04 -1.21 -31.92
CA LEU A 373 17.13 -0.52 -32.59
C LEU A 373 16.97 -0.54 -34.12
N THR A 374 16.52 -1.66 -34.69
CA THR A 374 16.25 -1.78 -36.15
C THR A 374 15.12 -0.82 -36.57
N ALA A 375 14.15 -0.59 -35.72
CA ALA A 375 13.09 0.40 -35.92
C ALA A 375 13.55 1.86 -35.75
N GLY A 376 14.84 2.12 -35.55
CA GLY A 376 15.41 3.45 -35.35
C GLY A 376 15.11 4.10 -34.01
N LYS A 377 14.66 3.31 -33.02
CA LYS A 377 14.32 3.77 -31.68
C LYS A 377 15.53 3.69 -30.75
N LYS A 378 15.46 4.38 -29.63
CA LYS A 378 16.56 4.47 -28.65
C LYS A 378 16.33 3.52 -27.48
N VAL A 379 17.42 2.88 -27.04
CA VAL A 379 17.44 2.04 -25.85
C VAL A 379 18.56 2.56 -24.94
N VAL A 380 18.19 2.93 -23.72
CA VAL A 380 19.13 3.29 -22.66
C VAL A 380 19.27 2.06 -21.77
N ILE A 381 20.49 1.64 -21.52
CA ILE A 381 20.79 0.46 -20.68
C ILE A 381 21.74 0.91 -19.59
N THR A 382 21.52 0.45 -18.37
CA THR A 382 22.36 0.70 -17.19
C THR A 382 23.10 -0.53 -16.76
#